data_558d0ec3af2b1050c2caa43dd94c9ae5
#
_entry.id   558d0ec3af2b1050c2caa43dd94c9ae5
#
_cell.length_a   1.000
_cell.length_b   1.000
_cell.length_c   1.000
_cell.angle_alpha   90.00
_cell.angle_beta   90.00
_cell.angle_gamma   90.00
#
_symmetry.space_group_name_H-M   'P 1'
#
loop_
_entity.id
_entity.type
_entity.pdbx_description
1 polymer ?
#
loop_
_entity_poly.entity_id
_entity_poly.type
_entity_poly.pdbx_seq_one_letter_code
_entity_poly.pdbx_strand_id
1 'polypeptide(L)'
;MIAYVESSGLAMMALRQAGHLELQTRLLAFDEQVCQAVGIIELSSAAARWIRRTQPTPQYAQSVRESIEEIWRTTTKHAIDDAQIQRAAGLCERYQLRAYDALHLAAAESLMRIVSSKHMRWFGFDEMQNKAAVAIGLRDGMVD
;
A
#
# COMPACT_ATOMS: atom_id res chain seq x y z
N MET A 1 2.51 -15.59 7.12
CA MET A 1 2.98 -14.84 5.92
C MET A 1 2.56 -13.37 6.05
N ILE A 2 3.34 -12.45 5.50
CA ILE A 2 3.09 -11.00 5.55
C ILE A 2 2.62 -10.50 4.19
N ALA A 3 1.55 -9.71 4.16
CA ALA A 3 1.13 -8.93 3.01
C ALA A 3 1.62 -7.49 3.20
N TYR A 4 2.55 -7.02 2.38
CA TYR A 4 2.81 -5.59 2.27
C TYR A 4 1.78 -4.99 1.31
N VAL A 5 0.85 -4.22 1.84
CA VAL A 5 -0.23 -3.60 1.06
C VAL A 5 0.09 -2.12 0.89
N GLU A 6 0.38 -1.74 -0.33
CA GLU A 6 0.65 -0.34 -0.68
C GLU A 6 -0.65 0.50 -0.53
N SER A 7 -0.53 1.80 -0.34
CA SER A 7 -1.65 2.70 -0.04
C SER A 7 -2.78 2.66 -1.07
N SER A 8 -2.47 2.38 -2.35
CA SER A 8 -3.49 2.21 -3.41
C SER A 8 -4.39 0.99 -3.14
N GLY A 9 -3.84 -0.11 -2.62
CA GLY A 9 -4.60 -1.29 -2.22
C GLY A 9 -5.50 -1.00 -1.02
N LEU A 10 -4.98 -0.31 -0.01
CA LEU A 10 -5.78 0.09 1.15
C LEU A 10 -6.90 1.06 0.74
N ALA A 11 -6.61 2.03 -0.14
CA ALA A 11 -7.61 2.95 -0.68
C ALA A 11 -8.68 2.22 -1.50
N MET A 12 -8.28 1.24 -2.32
CA MET A 12 -9.19 0.39 -3.08
C MET A 12 -10.21 -0.30 -2.16
N MET A 13 -9.77 -0.84 -1.05
CA MET A 13 -10.65 -1.47 -0.06
C MET A 13 -11.56 -0.46 0.64
N ALA A 14 -11.01 0.66 1.12
CA ALA A 14 -11.77 1.68 1.82
C ALA A 14 -12.85 2.35 0.97
N LEU A 15 -12.54 2.61 -0.30
CA LEU A 15 -13.44 3.25 -1.27
C LEU A 15 -14.29 2.24 -2.06
N ARG A 16 -14.16 0.94 -1.77
CA ARG A 16 -14.85 -0.15 -2.48
C ARG A 16 -14.74 -0.07 -4.00
N GLN A 17 -13.54 0.23 -4.49
CA GLN A 17 -13.24 0.30 -5.91
C GLN A 17 -13.26 -1.07 -6.57
N ALA A 18 -13.28 -1.11 -7.90
CA ALA A 18 -13.22 -2.37 -8.65
C ALA A 18 -11.99 -3.21 -8.22
N GLY A 19 -12.19 -4.49 -7.97
CA GLY A 19 -11.13 -5.41 -7.50
C GLY A 19 -10.98 -5.52 -5.97
N HIS A 20 -11.66 -4.68 -5.17
CA HIS A 20 -11.50 -4.70 -3.72
C HIS A 20 -11.85 -6.05 -3.07
N LEU A 21 -12.88 -6.75 -3.57
CA LEU A 21 -13.26 -8.07 -3.04
C LEU A 21 -12.21 -9.15 -3.34
N GLU A 22 -11.61 -9.12 -4.53
CA GLU A 22 -10.52 -10.03 -4.86
C GLU A 22 -9.31 -9.78 -3.96
N LEU A 23 -8.91 -8.52 -3.79
CA LEU A 23 -7.82 -8.15 -2.88
C LEU A 23 -8.12 -8.63 -1.45
N GLN A 24 -9.31 -8.35 -0.90
CA GLN A 24 -9.71 -8.81 0.42
C GLN A 24 -9.62 -10.33 0.56
N THR A 25 -10.11 -11.07 -0.43
CA THR A 25 -10.06 -12.54 -0.44
C THR A 25 -8.62 -13.05 -0.42
N ARG A 26 -7.72 -12.45 -1.22
CA ARG A 26 -6.30 -12.84 -1.22
C ARG A 26 -5.62 -12.53 0.12
N LEU A 27 -5.95 -11.40 0.74
CA LEU A 27 -5.38 -10.99 2.02
C LEU A 27 -5.75 -11.92 3.18
N LEU A 28 -6.83 -12.70 3.10
CA LEU A 28 -7.20 -13.70 4.11
C LEU A 28 -6.14 -14.81 4.29
N ALA A 29 -5.26 -15.02 3.32
CA ALA A 29 -4.17 -15.99 3.41
C ALA A 29 -2.95 -15.50 4.20
N PHE A 30 -2.97 -14.26 4.69
CA PHE A 30 -1.85 -13.61 5.36
C PHE A 30 -2.16 -13.34 6.83
N ASP A 31 -1.18 -13.60 7.68
CA ASP A 31 -1.30 -13.39 9.13
C ASP A 31 -1.27 -11.90 9.51
N GLU A 32 -0.61 -11.10 8.67
CA GLU A 32 -0.37 -9.69 8.94
C GLU A 32 -0.39 -8.87 7.65
N GLN A 33 -1.02 -7.71 7.71
CA GLN A 33 -1.00 -6.69 6.67
C GLN A 33 -0.14 -5.53 7.14
N VAL A 34 0.86 -5.17 6.37
CA VAL A 34 1.82 -4.09 6.68
C VAL A 34 1.76 -3.02 5.61
N CYS A 35 1.83 -1.76 6.02
CA CYS A 35 1.97 -0.61 5.15
C CYS A 35 2.99 0.38 5.74
N GLN A 36 3.63 1.18 4.87
CA GLN A 36 4.47 2.28 5.32
C GLN A 36 3.65 3.30 6.13
N ALA A 37 4.24 3.86 7.18
CA ALA A 37 3.56 4.81 8.09
C ALA A 37 2.96 6.04 7.38
N VAL A 38 3.50 6.46 6.23
CA VAL A 38 2.94 7.54 5.41
C VAL A 38 1.63 7.17 4.70
N GLY A 39 1.29 5.89 4.63
CA GLY A 39 0.08 5.41 3.96
C GLY A 39 -1.20 6.11 4.43
N ILE A 40 -1.28 6.53 5.70
CA ILE A 40 -2.43 7.28 6.20
C ILE A 40 -2.61 8.62 5.48
N ILE A 41 -1.51 9.29 5.13
CA ILE A 41 -1.56 10.57 4.42
C ILE A 41 -2.13 10.36 3.03
N GLU A 42 -1.71 9.30 2.35
CA GLU A 42 -2.17 8.96 1.00
C GLU A 42 -3.63 8.51 1.02
N LEU A 43 -4.04 7.68 1.99
CA LEU A 43 -5.43 7.28 2.20
C LEU A 43 -6.34 8.49 2.43
N SER A 44 -5.95 9.39 3.33
CA SER A 44 -6.68 10.61 3.62
C SER A 44 -6.79 11.51 2.40
N SER A 45 -5.71 11.65 1.63
CA SER A 45 -5.69 12.40 0.38
C SER A 45 -6.59 11.76 -0.69
N ALA A 46 -6.55 10.44 -0.85
CA ALA A 46 -7.39 9.71 -1.79
C ALA A 46 -8.89 9.88 -1.46
N ALA A 47 -9.26 9.74 -0.18
CA ALA A 47 -10.63 9.95 0.27
C ALA A 47 -11.11 11.38 0.06
N ALA A 48 -10.29 12.37 0.39
CA ALA A 48 -10.62 13.78 0.19
C ALA A 48 -10.85 14.11 -1.30
N ARG A 49 -10.01 13.58 -2.19
CA ARG A 49 -10.19 13.73 -3.64
C ARG A 49 -11.46 13.03 -4.12
N TRP A 50 -11.72 11.82 -3.66
CA TRP A 50 -12.90 11.06 -4.01
C TRP A 50 -14.19 11.78 -3.57
N ILE A 51 -14.26 12.26 -2.32
CA ILE A 51 -15.40 13.01 -1.79
C ILE A 51 -15.65 14.28 -2.60
N ARG A 52 -14.63 15.06 -2.94
CA ARG A 52 -14.78 16.27 -3.76
C ARG A 52 -15.28 15.97 -5.17
N ARG A 53 -14.83 14.87 -5.77
CA ARG A 53 -15.21 14.50 -7.14
C ARG A 53 -16.62 13.93 -7.22
N THR A 54 -17.01 13.10 -6.27
CA THR A 54 -18.28 12.36 -6.32
C THR A 54 -19.40 13.04 -5.57
N GLN A 55 -19.08 13.99 -4.68
CA GLN A 55 -20.05 14.72 -3.84
C GLN A 55 -21.11 13.79 -3.20
N PRO A 56 -20.69 12.75 -2.46
CA PRO A 56 -21.57 11.80 -1.84
C PRO A 56 -22.42 12.47 -0.74
N THR A 57 -23.45 11.77 -0.27
CA THR A 57 -24.15 12.23 0.94
C THR A 57 -23.21 12.36 2.12
N PRO A 58 -23.48 13.26 3.09
CA PRO A 58 -22.66 13.39 4.30
C PRO A 58 -22.48 12.06 5.04
N GLN A 59 -23.52 11.24 5.10
CA GLN A 59 -23.51 9.91 5.73
C GLN A 59 -22.55 8.96 5.01
N TYR A 60 -22.56 8.96 3.68
CA TYR A 60 -21.67 8.11 2.90
C TYR A 60 -20.22 8.60 2.98
N ALA A 61 -19.97 9.92 2.95
CA ALA A 61 -18.67 10.48 3.18
C ALA A 61 -18.10 10.09 4.56
N GLN A 62 -18.95 10.09 5.59
CA GLN A 62 -18.56 9.66 6.94
C GLN A 62 -18.23 8.17 6.97
N SER A 63 -19.01 7.31 6.32
CA SER A 63 -18.73 5.86 6.25
C SER A 63 -17.40 5.55 5.55
N VAL A 64 -17.00 6.35 4.56
CA VAL A 64 -15.68 6.23 3.93
C VAL A 64 -14.55 6.57 4.90
N ARG A 65 -14.69 7.63 5.70
CA ARG A 65 -13.68 8.00 6.72
C ARG A 65 -13.54 6.90 7.77
N GLU A 66 -14.65 6.37 8.26
CA GLU A 66 -14.69 5.26 9.22
C GLU A 66 -14.04 3.99 8.65
N SER A 67 -14.27 3.69 7.37
CA SER A 67 -13.62 2.58 6.68
C SER A 67 -12.10 2.75 6.60
N ILE A 68 -11.61 3.96 6.34
CA ILE A 68 -10.17 4.28 6.36
C ILE A 68 -9.59 4.09 7.76
N GLU A 69 -10.26 4.62 8.78
CA GLU A 69 -9.81 4.49 10.17
C GLU A 69 -9.72 3.03 10.60
N GLU A 70 -10.71 2.21 10.24
CA GLU A 70 -10.72 0.79 10.58
C GLU A 70 -9.63 0.02 9.85
N ILE A 71 -9.48 0.20 8.52
CA ILE A 71 -8.42 -0.43 7.73
C ILE A 71 -7.05 -0.02 8.29
N TRP A 72 -6.85 1.28 8.57
CA TRP A 72 -5.59 1.77 9.10
C TRP A 72 -5.31 1.24 10.51
N ARG A 73 -6.32 1.13 11.36
CA ARG A 73 -6.20 0.60 12.72
C ARG A 73 -5.71 -0.85 12.71
N THR A 74 -6.17 -1.67 11.78
CA THR A 74 -5.82 -3.09 11.66
C THR A 74 -4.55 -3.35 10.86
N THR A 75 -4.04 -2.37 10.13
CA THR A 75 -2.78 -2.48 9.38
C THR A 75 -1.59 -2.20 10.30
N THR A 76 -0.56 -3.03 10.26
CA THR A 76 0.72 -2.77 10.93
C THR A 76 1.49 -1.67 10.19
N LYS A 77 2.00 -0.69 10.93
CA LYS A 77 2.73 0.47 10.37
C LYS A 77 4.22 0.18 10.37
N HIS A 78 4.82 0.16 9.19
CA HIS A 78 6.28 0.11 9.06
C HIS A 78 6.85 1.52 9.20
N ALA A 79 7.68 1.74 10.21
CA ALA A 79 8.26 3.05 10.48
C ALA A 79 9.25 3.46 9.37
N ILE A 80 9.37 4.78 9.16
CA ILE A 80 10.35 5.35 8.24
C ILE A 80 11.65 5.56 9.01
N ASP A 81 12.77 5.17 8.40
CA ASP A 81 14.12 5.48 8.87
C ASP A 81 14.96 6.16 7.76
N ASP A 82 16.11 6.68 8.14
CA ASP A 82 17.01 7.38 7.21
C ASP A 82 17.49 6.45 6.09
N ALA A 83 17.73 5.17 6.37
CA ALA A 83 18.17 4.19 5.37
C ALA A 83 17.10 3.96 4.30
N GLN A 84 15.83 3.90 4.69
CA GLN A 84 14.71 3.80 3.75
C GLN A 84 14.56 5.07 2.91
N ILE A 85 14.74 6.26 3.50
CA ILE A 85 14.71 7.54 2.77
C ILE A 85 15.81 7.57 1.71
N GLN A 86 17.04 7.22 2.07
CA GLN A 86 18.16 7.16 1.13
C GLN A 86 17.93 6.12 0.03
N ARG A 87 17.39 4.95 0.39
CA ARG A 87 17.06 3.91 -0.57
C ARG A 87 15.96 4.36 -1.54
N ALA A 88 14.92 5.03 -1.05
CA ALA A 88 13.84 5.57 -1.86
C ALA A 88 14.36 6.60 -2.89
N ALA A 89 15.27 7.49 -2.48
CA ALA A 89 15.91 8.43 -3.40
C ALA A 89 16.59 7.73 -4.58
N GLY A 90 17.36 6.67 -4.32
CA GLY A 90 17.97 5.85 -5.37
C GLY A 90 16.96 5.11 -6.26
N LEU A 91 15.83 4.68 -5.70
CA LEU A 91 14.75 4.04 -6.47
C LEU A 91 14.03 5.05 -7.38
N CYS A 92 13.85 6.31 -6.94
CA CYS A 92 13.30 7.37 -7.77
C CYS A 92 14.13 7.56 -9.05
N GLU A 93 15.47 7.67 -8.92
CA GLU A 93 16.35 7.83 -10.07
C GLU A 93 16.34 6.63 -10.99
N ARG A 94 16.47 5.42 -10.41
CA ARG A 94 16.63 4.18 -11.18
C ARG A 94 15.35 3.79 -11.93
N TYR A 95 14.18 3.97 -11.33
CA TYR A 95 12.90 3.49 -11.87
C TYR A 95 11.92 4.61 -12.21
N GLN A 96 12.34 5.87 -12.11
CA GLN A 96 11.52 7.06 -12.42
C GLN A 96 10.21 7.10 -11.62
N LEU A 97 10.29 6.70 -10.35
CA LEU A 97 9.14 6.64 -9.46
C LEU A 97 8.88 7.98 -8.77
N ARG A 98 7.62 8.22 -8.41
CA ARG A 98 7.26 9.30 -7.51
C ARG A 98 7.75 9.03 -6.10
N ALA A 99 7.92 10.07 -5.30
CA ALA A 99 8.53 9.99 -3.97
C ALA A 99 7.89 8.94 -3.05
N TYR A 100 6.56 8.93 -2.92
CA TYR A 100 5.89 7.97 -2.04
C TYR A 100 5.88 6.55 -2.61
N ASP A 101 5.79 6.37 -3.93
CA ASP A 101 5.89 5.06 -4.57
C ASP A 101 7.26 4.43 -4.28
N ALA A 102 8.32 5.22 -4.38
CA ALA A 102 9.68 4.78 -4.06
C ALA A 102 9.86 4.50 -2.55
N LEU A 103 9.22 5.28 -1.68
CA LEU A 103 9.28 5.08 -0.23
C LEU A 103 8.58 3.77 0.18
N HIS A 104 7.43 3.46 -0.41
CA HIS A 104 6.76 2.17 -0.19
C HIS A 104 7.63 0.99 -0.64
N LEU A 105 8.30 1.10 -1.80
CA LEU A 105 9.21 0.03 -2.25
C LEU A 105 10.42 -0.13 -1.34
N ALA A 106 11.02 0.96 -0.87
CA ALA A 106 12.12 0.91 0.07
C ALA A 106 11.73 0.25 1.40
N ALA A 107 10.54 0.55 1.89
CA ALA A 107 9.98 -0.06 3.09
C ALA A 107 9.71 -1.56 2.90
N ALA A 108 9.09 -1.95 1.78
CA ALA A 108 8.83 -3.35 1.46
C ALA A 108 10.13 -4.14 1.27
N GLU A 109 11.14 -3.57 0.61
CA GLU A 109 12.47 -4.19 0.47
C GLU A 109 13.15 -4.38 1.83
N SER A 110 13.06 -3.38 2.71
CA SER A 110 13.60 -3.47 4.08
C SER A 110 12.93 -4.59 4.86
N LEU A 111 11.61 -4.68 4.82
CA LEU A 111 10.86 -5.74 5.48
C LEU A 111 11.20 -7.13 4.89
N MET A 112 11.29 -7.24 3.56
CA MET A 112 11.66 -8.48 2.88
C MET A 112 13.03 -9.01 3.32
N ARG A 113 13.99 -8.14 3.63
CA ARG A 113 15.30 -8.56 4.16
C ARG A 113 15.22 -9.19 5.54
N ILE A 114 14.21 -8.81 6.34
CA ILE A 114 13.99 -9.34 7.69
C ILE A 114 13.27 -10.69 7.61
N VAL A 115 12.16 -10.77 6.84
CA VAL A 115 11.28 -11.94 6.87
C VAL A 115 11.49 -12.93 5.72
N SER A 116 12.36 -12.64 4.77
CA SER A 116 12.58 -13.35 3.51
C SER A 116 11.42 -13.19 2.49
N SER A 117 11.78 -13.14 1.20
CA SER A 117 10.81 -13.04 0.09
C SER A 117 9.84 -14.21 0.00
N LYS A 118 10.14 -15.35 0.65
CA LYS A 118 9.24 -16.52 0.71
C LYS A 118 8.04 -16.26 1.59
N HIS A 119 8.18 -15.42 2.61
CA HIS A 119 7.18 -15.17 3.64
C HIS A 119 6.46 -13.83 3.47
N MET A 120 6.72 -13.12 2.37
CA MET A 120 6.08 -11.83 2.07
C MET A 120 5.55 -11.78 0.64
N ARG A 121 4.47 -11.03 0.45
CA ARG A 121 3.93 -10.65 -0.86
C ARG A 121 3.70 -9.15 -0.90
N TRP A 122 3.92 -8.58 -2.07
CA TRP A 122 3.66 -7.19 -2.42
C TRP A 122 2.28 -7.05 -3.05
N PHE A 123 1.50 -6.09 -2.59
CA PHE A 123 0.20 -5.73 -3.14
C PHE A 123 0.19 -4.25 -3.48
N GLY A 124 0.60 -3.91 -4.70
CA GLY A 124 0.53 -2.59 -5.29
C GLY A 124 -0.30 -2.60 -6.57
N PHE A 125 -0.80 -1.43 -6.97
CA PHE A 125 -1.73 -1.31 -8.10
C PHE A 125 -1.29 -0.25 -9.14
N ASP A 126 -0.08 0.28 -9.01
CA ASP A 126 0.57 1.10 -10.03
C ASP A 126 1.52 0.26 -10.88
N GLU A 127 1.39 0.34 -12.21
CA GLU A 127 2.16 -0.50 -13.14
C GLU A 127 3.67 -0.25 -13.05
N MET A 128 4.08 1.02 -12.97
CA MET A 128 5.50 1.39 -12.89
C MET A 128 6.11 0.92 -11.57
N GLN A 129 5.38 1.11 -10.48
CA GLN A 129 5.78 0.66 -9.17
C GLN A 129 5.87 -0.87 -9.09
N ASN A 130 4.91 -1.61 -9.67
CA ASN A 130 4.93 -3.07 -9.69
C ASN A 130 6.09 -3.63 -10.51
N LYS A 131 6.43 -3.02 -11.65
CA LYS A 131 7.63 -3.39 -12.42
C LYS A 131 8.91 -3.21 -11.59
N ALA A 132 9.02 -2.10 -10.88
CA ALA A 132 10.15 -1.85 -9.98
C ALA A 132 10.16 -2.83 -8.80
N ALA A 133 9.01 -3.15 -8.21
CA ALA A 133 8.87 -4.12 -7.13
C ALA A 133 9.43 -5.50 -7.52
N VAL A 134 9.03 -6.00 -8.67
CA VAL A 134 9.55 -7.27 -9.20
C VAL A 134 11.06 -7.19 -9.47
N ALA A 135 11.55 -6.08 -10.03
CA ALA A 135 12.97 -5.89 -10.33
C ALA A 135 13.87 -5.88 -9.06
N ILE A 136 13.33 -5.49 -7.90
CA ILE A 136 14.05 -5.55 -6.62
C ILE A 136 13.79 -6.85 -5.83
N GLY A 137 13.07 -7.81 -6.42
CA GLY A 137 12.86 -9.15 -5.86
C GLY A 137 11.61 -9.33 -5.01
N LEU A 138 10.70 -8.35 -4.99
CA LEU A 138 9.38 -8.53 -4.37
C LEU A 138 8.51 -9.44 -5.22
N ARG A 139 7.66 -10.23 -4.56
CA ARG A 139 6.71 -11.13 -5.23
C ARG A 139 5.33 -10.52 -5.22
N ASP A 140 4.72 -10.40 -6.39
CA ASP A 140 3.36 -9.90 -6.53
C ASP A 140 2.36 -10.85 -5.84
N GLY A 141 1.52 -10.30 -4.99
CA GLY A 141 0.48 -11.02 -4.27
C GLY A 141 -0.82 -11.19 -5.06
N MET A 142 -0.96 -10.49 -6.19
CA MET A 142 -2.10 -10.63 -7.10
C MET A 142 -1.90 -11.72 -8.15
N VAL A 143 -0.67 -12.25 -8.26
CA VAL A 143 -0.31 -13.33 -9.19
C VAL A 143 0.00 -14.59 -8.38
N ASP A 144 -0.50 -15.75 -8.85
CA ASP A 144 -0.30 -17.08 -8.23
C ASP A 144 1.13 -17.60 -8.41
#